data_e991cb79a9e8c0791bb18ef1daf8f111
#
_entry.id   e991cb79a9e8c0791bb18ef1daf8f111
#
_cell.length_a   1.000
_cell.length_b   1.000
_cell.length_c   1.000
_cell.angle_alpha   90.00
_cell.angle_beta   90.00
_cell.angle_gamma   90.00
#
_symmetry.space_group_name_H-M   'P 1'
#
loop_
_entity.id
_entity.type
_entity.pdbx_description
1 polymer ?
#
loop_
_entity_poly.entity_id
_entity_poly.type
_entity_poly.pdbx_seq_one_letter_code
_entity_poly.pdbx_strand_id
1 'polypeptide(L)'
;MKISIIIPVYNSTLYLKQCVESILAQTYHNFEILLVDDGSTDDSPMICDEYAQKDDRIVTIHKQNGGTSDARNVGLEKAGGDYITFMDNDDYWSNPDALCDIIKVISETEPDVVMHANMVYWQDKNKTVNPSSFDRTLVSGKKRKEAVENLIKAGMLSVTVWTKLVKTSLIREHDLYFKKGIRNEDTDWIARMLICAERFEWYDKPFYVYRKGHETAQTSQKMKYYMVNDLKNIIIEYTQYAEKYLDQEYRKVFYAYLAYPFAVWMGQAYLIEQNEQIKNDREIMKKYAYLLTYDINPAVHLVHRVYRILGFGLTSRILMLYIKKVYYS
;
A
#
# COMPACT_ATOMS: atom_id res chain seq x y z
N MET A 1 3.69 -24.93 1.35
CA MET A 1 3.71 -23.54 0.82
C MET A 1 4.43 -22.66 1.83
N LYS A 2 5.44 -21.91 1.44
CA LYS A 2 6.21 -21.03 2.33
C LYS A 2 5.82 -19.56 2.10
N ILE A 3 5.70 -18.76 3.16
CA ILE A 3 5.40 -17.33 3.07
C ILE A 3 6.65 -16.54 3.47
N SER A 4 7.07 -15.56 2.65
CA SER A 4 8.09 -14.59 3.02
C SER A 4 7.43 -13.30 3.52
N ILE A 5 7.81 -12.88 4.72
CA ILE A 5 7.34 -11.62 5.32
C ILE A 5 8.52 -10.67 5.34
N ILE A 6 8.46 -9.61 4.53
CA ILE A 6 9.52 -8.61 4.39
C ILE A 6 9.22 -7.42 5.28
N ILE A 7 10.15 -7.10 6.18
CA ILE A 7 10.03 -6.01 7.14
C ILE A 7 11.21 -5.04 6.91
N PRO A 8 11.00 -3.89 6.25
CA PRO A 8 12.01 -2.84 6.22
C PRO A 8 12.14 -2.22 7.61
N VAL A 9 13.35 -2.19 8.14
CA VAL A 9 13.66 -1.67 9.49
C VAL A 9 14.50 -0.41 9.35
N TYR A 10 14.08 0.68 10.00
CA TYR A 10 14.88 1.90 10.14
C TYR A 10 14.48 2.65 11.39
N ASN A 11 15.38 2.72 12.38
CA ASN A 11 15.17 3.40 13.67
C ASN A 11 13.84 3.04 14.33
N SER A 12 13.63 1.75 14.59
CA SER A 12 12.35 1.15 15.00
C SER A 12 12.36 0.49 16.38
N THR A 13 13.33 0.79 17.22
CA THR A 13 13.55 0.18 18.54
C THR A 13 12.25 0.05 19.36
N LEU A 14 11.35 1.03 19.27
CA LEU A 14 10.13 1.07 20.09
C LEU A 14 9.08 0.00 19.72
N TYR A 15 9.01 -0.37 18.46
CA TYR A 15 7.90 -1.18 17.93
C TYR A 15 8.31 -2.52 17.34
N LEU A 16 9.58 -2.65 16.93
CA LEU A 16 10.09 -3.80 16.20
C LEU A 16 9.86 -5.13 16.95
N LYS A 17 10.01 -5.15 18.27
CA LYS A 17 9.75 -6.36 19.07
C LYS A 17 8.31 -6.81 18.96
N GLN A 18 7.33 -5.92 19.13
CA GLN A 18 5.92 -6.26 18.99
C GLN A 18 5.59 -6.72 17.56
N CYS A 19 6.16 -6.07 16.56
CA CYS A 19 6.01 -6.43 15.16
C CYS A 19 6.44 -7.89 14.93
N VAL A 20 7.68 -8.25 15.27
CA VAL A 20 8.24 -9.60 15.07
C VAL A 20 7.48 -10.65 15.90
N GLU A 21 7.23 -10.39 17.18
CA GLU A 21 6.52 -11.32 18.07
C GLU A 21 5.10 -11.63 17.58
N SER A 22 4.41 -10.66 16.99
CA SER A 22 3.08 -10.87 16.43
C SER A 22 3.05 -11.84 15.25
N ILE A 23 4.14 -11.91 14.49
CA ILE A 23 4.31 -12.87 13.39
C ILE A 23 4.74 -14.23 13.94
N LEU A 24 5.66 -14.26 14.90
CA LEU A 24 6.09 -15.50 15.55
C LEU A 24 4.96 -16.22 16.28
N ALA A 25 3.95 -15.49 16.74
CA ALA A 25 2.74 -16.03 17.36
C ALA A 25 1.78 -16.73 16.38
N GLN A 26 2.06 -16.71 15.06
CA GLN A 26 1.21 -17.39 14.07
C GLN A 26 1.25 -18.92 14.24
N THR A 27 0.09 -19.55 14.17
CA THR A 27 -0.05 -21.01 14.26
C THR A 27 0.41 -21.74 13.00
N TYR A 28 0.53 -21.04 11.89
CA TYR A 28 1.20 -21.53 10.68
C TYR A 28 2.69 -21.29 10.79
N HIS A 29 3.52 -22.34 10.66
CA HIS A 29 4.96 -22.25 10.94
C HIS A 29 5.86 -22.23 9.70
N ASN A 30 5.34 -22.52 8.50
CA ASN A 30 6.15 -22.53 7.27
C ASN A 30 6.22 -21.12 6.65
N PHE A 31 6.91 -20.21 7.33
CA PHE A 31 7.22 -18.86 6.86
C PHE A 31 8.68 -18.51 7.16
N GLU A 32 9.14 -17.42 6.57
CA GLU A 32 10.37 -16.72 6.92
C GLU A 32 10.08 -15.23 7.14
N ILE A 33 10.87 -14.63 8.00
CA ILE A 33 10.86 -13.19 8.25
C ILE A 33 12.20 -12.62 7.75
N LEU A 34 12.13 -11.66 6.84
CA LEU A 34 13.29 -10.95 6.34
C LEU A 34 13.32 -9.56 6.97
N LEU A 35 14.14 -9.39 8.02
CA LEU A 35 14.40 -8.11 8.67
C LEU A 35 15.48 -7.38 7.88
N VAL A 36 15.08 -6.37 7.11
CA VAL A 36 16.02 -5.60 6.29
C VAL A 36 16.31 -4.28 6.98
N ASP A 37 17.40 -4.24 7.74
CA ASP A 37 17.87 -3.04 8.40
C ASP A 37 18.52 -2.08 7.40
N ASP A 38 17.86 -0.97 7.16
CA ASP A 38 18.24 0.08 6.22
C ASP A 38 19.19 1.11 6.84
N GLY A 39 20.21 0.62 7.56
CA GLY A 39 21.25 1.46 8.17
C GLY A 39 20.74 2.25 9.37
N SER A 40 20.02 1.60 10.28
CA SER A 40 19.56 2.20 11.54
C SER A 40 20.72 2.67 12.41
N THR A 41 20.47 3.71 13.18
CA THR A 41 21.44 4.33 14.12
C THR A 41 21.04 4.18 15.59
N ASP A 42 19.89 3.57 15.85
CA ASP A 42 19.38 3.19 17.17
C ASP A 42 19.69 1.69 17.46
N ASP A 43 19.03 1.09 18.45
CA ASP A 43 19.24 -0.32 18.82
C ASP A 43 18.54 -1.32 17.89
N SER A 44 17.91 -0.87 16.81
CA SER A 44 17.19 -1.77 15.87
C SER A 44 18.07 -2.86 15.27
N PRO A 45 19.33 -2.61 14.84
CA PRO A 45 20.19 -3.66 14.29
C PRO A 45 20.45 -4.78 15.31
N MET A 46 20.71 -4.43 16.55
CA MET A 46 20.95 -5.40 17.64
C MET A 46 19.69 -6.24 17.89
N ILE A 47 18.49 -5.63 17.87
CA ILE A 47 17.22 -6.35 18.03
C ILE A 47 17.02 -7.33 16.88
N CYS A 48 17.31 -6.95 15.63
CA CYS A 48 17.23 -7.83 14.48
C CYS A 48 18.12 -9.07 14.65
N ASP A 49 19.38 -8.87 15.07
CA ASP A 49 20.34 -9.96 15.27
C ASP A 49 19.94 -10.87 16.42
N GLU A 50 19.40 -10.32 17.51
CA GLU A 50 18.89 -11.13 18.62
C GLU A 50 17.76 -12.07 18.19
N TYR A 51 16.85 -11.61 17.32
CA TYR A 51 15.76 -12.44 16.82
C TYR A 51 16.27 -13.51 15.84
N ALA A 52 17.19 -13.17 14.93
CA ALA A 52 17.79 -14.14 14.01
C ALA A 52 18.60 -15.23 14.74
N GLN A 53 19.21 -14.93 15.89
CA GLN A 53 19.91 -15.92 16.73
C GLN A 53 18.94 -16.86 17.48
N LYS A 54 17.69 -16.41 17.73
CA LYS A 54 16.71 -17.17 18.51
C LYS A 54 15.78 -18.04 17.66
N ASP A 55 15.60 -17.70 16.39
CA ASP A 55 14.64 -18.39 15.51
C ASP A 55 15.20 -18.48 14.06
N ASP A 56 15.44 -19.70 13.59
CA ASP A 56 16.00 -19.99 12.26
C ASP A 56 15.11 -19.53 11.09
N ARG A 57 13.86 -19.17 11.36
CA ARG A 57 12.96 -18.60 10.35
C ARG A 57 13.23 -17.13 10.10
N ILE A 58 14.08 -16.46 10.89
CA ILE A 58 14.39 -15.03 10.79
C ILE A 58 15.76 -14.85 10.16
N VAL A 59 15.80 -14.02 9.12
CA VAL A 59 17.02 -13.62 8.44
C VAL A 59 17.18 -12.11 8.56
N THR A 60 18.27 -11.65 9.15
CA THR A 60 18.63 -10.24 9.22
C THR A 60 19.57 -9.87 8.06
N ILE A 61 19.30 -8.74 7.44
CA ILE A 61 20.09 -8.17 6.36
C ILE A 61 20.39 -6.72 6.69
N HIS A 62 21.65 -6.40 7.01
CA HIS A 62 22.09 -5.03 7.22
C HIS A 62 22.57 -4.41 5.92
N LYS A 63 22.16 -3.18 5.64
CA LYS A 63 22.59 -2.44 4.46
C LYS A 63 22.78 -0.95 4.75
N GLN A 64 23.50 -0.27 3.88
CA GLN A 64 23.55 1.19 3.92
C GLN A 64 22.17 1.77 3.61
N ASN A 65 21.79 2.87 4.28
CA ASN A 65 20.49 3.51 4.09
C ASN A 65 20.24 3.88 2.62
N GLY A 66 19.15 3.37 2.09
CA GLY A 66 18.68 3.58 0.71
C GLY A 66 17.17 3.87 0.63
N GLY A 67 16.50 3.91 1.78
CA GLY A 67 15.05 4.13 1.91
C GLY A 67 14.22 2.86 1.79
N THR A 68 12.94 2.98 2.14
CA THR A 68 11.98 1.86 2.26
C THR A 68 11.88 1.02 0.98
N SER A 69 11.85 1.65 -0.20
CA SER A 69 11.83 0.96 -1.50
C SER A 69 13.05 0.06 -1.69
N ASP A 70 14.25 0.55 -1.32
CA ASP A 70 15.48 -0.19 -1.45
C ASP A 70 15.53 -1.37 -0.46
N ALA A 71 15.12 -1.15 0.78
CA ALA A 71 15.02 -2.20 1.78
C ALA A 71 14.02 -3.31 1.36
N ARG A 72 12.82 -2.92 0.86
CA ARG A 72 11.84 -3.90 0.34
C ARG A 72 12.40 -4.68 -0.84
N ASN A 73 13.14 -4.05 -1.75
CA ASN A 73 13.76 -4.72 -2.90
C ASN A 73 14.81 -5.76 -2.47
N VAL A 74 15.67 -5.42 -1.51
CA VAL A 74 16.63 -6.38 -0.95
C VAL A 74 15.89 -7.57 -0.33
N GLY A 75 14.77 -7.33 0.37
CA GLY A 75 13.91 -8.40 0.86
C GLY A 75 13.32 -9.26 -0.26
N LEU A 76 12.83 -8.65 -1.35
CA LEU A 76 12.30 -9.35 -2.53
C LEU A 76 13.36 -10.26 -3.19
N GLU A 77 14.60 -9.79 -3.30
CA GLU A 77 15.71 -10.58 -3.86
C GLU A 77 16.06 -11.82 -3.01
N LYS A 78 15.90 -11.71 -1.70
CA LYS A 78 16.24 -12.79 -0.73
C LYS A 78 15.05 -13.71 -0.42
N ALA A 79 13.83 -13.30 -0.72
CA ALA A 79 12.63 -14.07 -0.43
C ALA A 79 12.62 -15.44 -1.11
N GLY A 80 12.48 -16.50 -0.30
CA GLY A 80 12.41 -17.89 -0.75
C GLY A 80 11.00 -18.51 -0.69
N GLY A 81 9.99 -17.75 -0.26
CA GLY A 81 8.62 -18.22 -0.14
C GLY A 81 7.86 -18.26 -1.46
N ASP A 82 6.77 -19.02 -1.48
CA ASP A 82 5.85 -19.11 -2.62
C ASP A 82 5.00 -17.84 -2.78
N TYR A 83 4.71 -17.18 -1.66
CA TYR A 83 4.05 -15.88 -1.60
C TYR A 83 4.83 -14.92 -0.72
N ILE A 84 4.75 -13.64 -1.04
CA ILE A 84 5.41 -12.55 -0.32
C ILE A 84 4.35 -11.59 0.21
N THR A 85 4.53 -11.16 1.46
CA THR A 85 3.83 -10.02 2.05
C THR A 85 4.83 -9.06 2.67
N PHE A 86 4.42 -7.81 2.80
CA PHE A 86 5.21 -6.78 3.48
C PHE A 86 4.58 -6.46 4.83
N MET A 87 5.39 -5.97 5.75
CA MET A 87 4.92 -5.47 7.02
C MET A 87 5.75 -4.26 7.43
N ASP A 88 5.10 -3.19 7.84
CA ASP A 88 5.78 -2.03 8.37
C ASP A 88 6.20 -2.32 9.83
N ASN A 89 7.40 -1.88 10.21
CA ASN A 89 8.06 -2.23 11.47
C ASN A 89 7.41 -1.65 12.74
N ASP A 90 6.46 -0.74 12.58
CA ASP A 90 5.68 -0.10 13.63
C ASP A 90 4.26 -0.67 13.80
N ASP A 91 3.89 -1.65 12.97
CA ASP A 91 2.60 -2.33 12.96
C ASP A 91 2.67 -3.72 13.63
N TYR A 92 1.54 -4.41 13.77
CA TYR A 92 1.48 -5.77 14.33
C TYR A 92 0.27 -6.56 13.82
N TRP A 93 0.35 -7.89 13.91
CA TRP A 93 -0.77 -8.80 13.63
C TRP A 93 -1.50 -9.19 14.91
N SER A 94 -2.83 -9.17 14.89
CA SER A 94 -3.66 -9.44 16.08
C SER A 94 -4.31 -10.81 16.11
N ASN A 95 -4.35 -11.52 14.96
CA ASN A 95 -4.94 -12.85 14.86
C ASN A 95 -3.86 -13.90 14.62
N PRO A 96 -3.62 -14.83 15.55
CA PRO A 96 -2.58 -15.86 15.40
C PRO A 96 -2.90 -16.91 14.32
N ASP A 97 -4.16 -17.05 13.90
CA ASP A 97 -4.56 -18.03 12.89
C ASP A 97 -4.63 -17.45 11.47
N ALA A 98 -4.28 -16.18 11.29
CA ALA A 98 -4.44 -15.49 10.02
C ALA A 98 -3.71 -16.19 8.87
N LEU A 99 -2.44 -16.58 9.06
CA LEU A 99 -1.70 -17.30 8.01
C LEU A 99 -2.29 -18.68 7.72
N CYS A 100 -2.74 -19.42 8.73
CA CYS A 100 -3.41 -20.72 8.50
C CYS A 100 -4.65 -20.57 7.62
N ASP A 101 -5.47 -19.56 7.89
CA ASP A 101 -6.69 -19.31 7.12
C ASP A 101 -6.36 -18.83 5.69
N ILE A 102 -5.41 -17.93 5.53
CA ILE A 102 -4.96 -17.43 4.22
C ILE A 102 -4.38 -18.56 3.37
N ILE A 103 -3.59 -19.47 3.97
CA ILE A 103 -3.03 -20.63 3.25
C ILE A 103 -4.13 -21.58 2.74
N LYS A 104 -5.22 -21.77 3.50
CA LYS A 104 -6.39 -22.53 3.00
C LYS A 104 -6.98 -21.88 1.76
N VAL A 105 -7.19 -20.54 1.82
CA VAL A 105 -7.69 -19.76 0.67
C VAL A 105 -6.77 -19.93 -0.54
N ILE A 106 -5.47 -19.78 -0.35
CA ILE A 106 -4.48 -19.92 -1.45
C ILE A 106 -4.49 -21.35 -2.01
N SER A 107 -4.58 -22.37 -1.17
CA SER A 107 -4.57 -23.77 -1.61
C SER A 107 -5.83 -24.16 -2.40
N GLU A 108 -6.95 -23.50 -2.18
CA GLU A 108 -8.20 -23.73 -2.89
C GLU A 108 -8.28 -23.03 -4.25
N THR A 109 -7.71 -21.82 -4.37
CA THR A 109 -7.97 -20.94 -5.52
C THR A 109 -6.71 -20.55 -6.28
N GLU A 110 -5.52 -20.80 -5.74
CA GLU A 110 -4.20 -20.45 -6.30
C GLU A 110 -4.16 -19.02 -6.89
N PRO A 111 -4.51 -17.99 -6.13
CA PRO A 111 -4.59 -16.63 -6.63
C PRO A 111 -3.21 -16.05 -6.91
N ASP A 112 -3.14 -15.03 -7.75
CA ASP A 112 -1.92 -14.22 -7.92
C ASP A 112 -1.75 -13.26 -6.73
N VAL A 113 -2.87 -12.78 -6.19
CA VAL A 113 -2.91 -11.82 -5.08
C VAL A 113 -4.03 -12.15 -4.11
N VAL A 114 -3.72 -12.29 -2.83
CA VAL A 114 -4.70 -12.25 -1.73
C VAL A 114 -4.68 -10.87 -1.12
N MET A 115 -5.83 -10.22 -1.01
CA MET A 115 -5.99 -8.92 -0.36
C MET A 115 -6.76 -9.06 0.95
N HIS A 116 -6.52 -8.14 1.87
CA HIS A 116 -7.25 -8.05 3.13
C HIS A 116 -7.42 -6.61 3.59
N ALA A 117 -8.40 -6.38 4.47
CA ALA A 117 -8.53 -5.12 5.19
C ALA A 117 -7.61 -5.08 6.42
N ASN A 118 -7.43 -3.88 6.96
CA ASN A 118 -6.68 -3.65 8.19
C ASN A 118 -7.53 -2.95 9.25
N MET A 119 -7.18 -3.17 10.51
CA MET A 119 -7.61 -2.34 11.62
C MET A 119 -6.70 -1.11 11.73
N VAL A 120 -7.20 -0.03 12.31
CA VAL A 120 -6.41 1.17 12.63
C VAL A 120 -6.39 1.34 14.14
N TYR A 121 -5.19 1.31 14.73
CA TYR A 121 -4.98 1.59 16.16
C TYR A 121 -4.43 3.01 16.34
N TRP A 122 -5.22 3.88 16.94
CA TRP A 122 -4.81 5.23 17.34
C TRP A 122 -4.15 5.18 18.71
N GLN A 123 -2.84 5.27 18.74
CA GLN A 123 -2.05 5.14 19.97
C GLN A 123 -2.31 6.29 20.95
N ASP A 124 -2.41 7.52 20.46
CA ASP A 124 -2.73 8.72 21.22
C ASP A 124 -4.11 8.67 21.90
N LYS A 125 -5.04 7.92 21.35
CA LYS A 125 -6.44 7.77 21.82
C LYS A 125 -6.70 6.41 22.45
N ASN A 126 -5.73 5.50 22.43
CA ASN A 126 -5.88 4.09 22.81
C ASN A 126 -7.17 3.47 22.21
N LYS A 127 -7.38 3.67 20.91
CA LYS A 127 -8.62 3.26 20.21
C LYS A 127 -8.32 2.48 18.95
N THR A 128 -8.92 1.29 18.84
CA THR A 128 -8.91 0.52 17.60
C THR A 128 -10.20 0.74 16.80
N VAL A 129 -10.06 0.93 15.50
CA VAL A 129 -11.15 1.04 14.53
C VAL A 129 -11.05 -0.15 13.58
N ASN A 130 -12.12 -0.94 13.53
CA ASN A 130 -12.24 -2.06 12.60
C ASN A 130 -12.65 -1.57 11.20
N PRO A 131 -12.21 -2.25 10.13
CA PRO A 131 -12.70 -1.98 8.79
C PRO A 131 -14.17 -2.40 8.65
N SER A 132 -14.83 -1.88 7.62
CA SER A 132 -16.13 -2.41 7.20
C SER A 132 -15.99 -3.86 6.72
N SER A 133 -17.03 -4.66 6.92
CA SER A 133 -17.10 -6.00 6.35
C SER A 133 -17.16 -5.94 4.82
N PHE A 134 -16.56 -6.91 4.15
CA PHE A 134 -16.60 -7.02 2.71
C PHE A 134 -16.92 -8.49 2.32
N ASP A 135 -17.83 -8.65 1.38
CA ASP A 135 -18.24 -9.98 0.91
C ASP A 135 -17.17 -10.57 -0.05
N ARG A 136 -16.47 -11.59 0.41
CA ARG A 136 -15.46 -12.31 -0.34
C ARG A 136 -15.97 -12.80 -1.71
N THR A 137 -17.24 -13.18 -1.85
CA THR A 137 -17.81 -13.70 -3.09
C THR A 137 -17.80 -12.69 -4.24
N LEU A 138 -17.61 -11.41 -3.93
CA LEU A 138 -17.46 -10.34 -4.91
C LEU A 138 -16.07 -10.35 -5.59
N VAL A 139 -15.11 -11.12 -5.07
CA VAL A 139 -13.74 -11.25 -5.60
C VAL A 139 -13.43 -12.69 -5.96
N SER A 140 -13.74 -13.64 -5.07
CA SER A 140 -13.42 -15.05 -5.22
C SER A 140 -14.03 -15.63 -6.50
N GLY A 141 -13.17 -16.26 -7.34
CA GLY A 141 -13.58 -16.86 -8.60
C GLY A 141 -13.99 -15.88 -9.70
N LYS A 142 -13.85 -14.57 -9.49
CA LYS A 142 -14.16 -13.54 -10.48
C LYS A 142 -13.02 -13.33 -11.47
N LYS A 143 -13.36 -12.90 -12.71
CA LYS A 143 -12.36 -12.40 -13.64
C LYS A 143 -11.71 -11.12 -13.10
N ARG A 144 -10.45 -10.86 -13.45
CA ARG A 144 -9.67 -9.68 -13.03
C ARG A 144 -10.50 -8.38 -13.01
N LYS A 145 -11.14 -8.06 -14.15
CA LYS A 145 -11.93 -6.83 -14.27
C LYS A 145 -13.00 -6.73 -13.19
N GLU A 146 -13.81 -7.79 -13.01
CA GLU A 146 -14.92 -7.82 -12.05
C GLU A 146 -14.42 -7.75 -10.61
N ALA A 147 -13.38 -8.53 -10.27
CA ALA A 147 -12.78 -8.53 -8.95
C ALA A 147 -12.25 -7.15 -8.56
N VAL A 148 -11.44 -6.52 -9.41
CA VAL A 148 -10.85 -5.20 -9.17
C VAL A 148 -11.94 -4.13 -9.12
N GLU A 149 -12.93 -4.17 -10.01
CA GLU A 149 -14.06 -3.25 -10.03
C GLU A 149 -14.85 -3.30 -8.71
N ASN A 150 -15.15 -4.51 -8.20
CA ASN A 150 -15.87 -4.70 -6.96
C ASN A 150 -15.07 -4.21 -5.74
N LEU A 151 -13.76 -4.45 -5.70
CA LEU A 151 -12.88 -3.90 -4.66
C LEU A 151 -12.87 -2.37 -4.66
N ILE A 152 -12.84 -1.73 -5.83
CA ILE A 152 -12.90 -0.27 -5.94
C ILE A 152 -14.28 0.26 -5.48
N LYS A 153 -15.37 -0.36 -5.93
CA LYS A 153 -16.75 0.02 -5.55
C LYS A 153 -16.98 -0.04 -4.03
N ALA A 154 -16.37 -1.03 -3.39
CA ALA A 154 -16.44 -1.16 -1.94
C ALA A 154 -15.48 -0.24 -1.17
N GLY A 155 -14.56 0.46 -1.87
CA GLY A 155 -13.48 1.23 -1.23
C GLY A 155 -12.41 0.35 -0.56
N MET A 156 -12.32 -0.93 -0.93
CA MET A 156 -11.41 -1.91 -0.34
C MET A 156 -10.09 -2.07 -1.09
N LEU A 157 -9.95 -1.51 -2.29
CA LEU A 157 -8.69 -1.50 -3.01
C LEU A 157 -7.75 -0.43 -2.40
N SER A 158 -6.95 -0.86 -1.42
CA SER A 158 -5.93 -0.01 -0.81
C SER A 158 -4.69 0.12 -1.71
N VAL A 159 -4.05 1.29 -1.71
CA VAL A 159 -2.75 1.51 -2.36
C VAL A 159 -1.57 1.01 -1.52
N THR A 160 -1.78 0.50 -0.31
CA THR A 160 -0.72 0.01 0.58
C THR A 160 -0.30 -1.42 0.20
N VAL A 161 0.98 -1.73 0.23
CA VAL A 161 1.49 -3.06 -0.16
C VAL A 161 1.29 -4.11 0.94
N TRP A 162 1.33 -3.71 2.20
CA TRP A 162 1.18 -4.61 3.35
C TRP A 162 -0.25 -5.17 3.55
N THR A 163 -1.24 -4.75 2.77
CA THR A 163 -2.57 -5.37 2.71
C THR A 163 -2.66 -6.51 1.69
N LYS A 164 -1.53 -7.03 1.24
CA LYS A 164 -1.49 -8.01 0.15
C LYS A 164 -0.48 -9.11 0.40
N LEU A 165 -0.85 -10.34 0.02
CA LEU A 165 0.08 -11.43 -0.22
C LEU A 165 0.11 -11.65 -1.73
N VAL A 166 1.29 -11.61 -2.33
CA VAL A 166 1.48 -11.70 -3.78
C VAL A 166 2.34 -12.89 -4.12
N LYS A 167 1.93 -13.66 -5.14
CA LYS A 167 2.65 -14.83 -5.61
C LYS A 167 4.07 -14.44 -6.05
N THR A 168 5.07 -15.13 -5.56
CA THR A 168 6.48 -14.80 -5.81
C THR A 168 6.84 -14.91 -7.29
N SER A 169 6.26 -15.89 -8.01
CA SER A 169 6.47 -16.00 -9.46
C SER A 169 5.96 -14.78 -10.22
N LEU A 170 4.80 -14.22 -9.85
CA LEU A 170 4.27 -13.00 -10.46
C LEU A 170 5.25 -11.82 -10.28
N ILE A 171 5.80 -11.67 -9.07
CA ILE A 171 6.76 -10.60 -8.77
C ILE A 171 8.01 -10.73 -9.65
N ARG A 172 8.54 -11.95 -9.79
CA ARG A 172 9.76 -12.22 -10.56
C ARG A 172 9.55 -12.12 -12.08
N GLU A 173 8.45 -12.67 -12.60
CA GLU A 173 8.13 -12.68 -14.02
C GLU A 173 7.84 -11.28 -14.58
N HIS A 174 7.36 -10.37 -13.73
CA HIS A 174 6.98 -9.02 -14.13
C HIS A 174 7.85 -7.92 -13.52
N ASP A 175 9.01 -8.26 -12.95
CA ASP A 175 9.94 -7.30 -12.33
C ASP A 175 9.25 -6.32 -11.38
N LEU A 176 8.36 -6.83 -10.51
CA LEU A 176 7.62 -6.02 -9.55
C LEU A 176 8.50 -5.56 -8.38
N TYR A 177 9.61 -4.87 -8.67
CA TYR A 177 10.46 -4.21 -7.69
C TYR A 177 10.01 -2.77 -7.48
N PHE A 178 10.21 -2.23 -6.28
CA PHE A 178 9.88 -0.84 -5.97
C PHE A 178 10.80 0.13 -6.71
N LYS A 179 10.25 1.20 -7.26
CA LYS A 179 11.05 2.32 -7.80
C LYS A 179 11.74 3.03 -6.64
N LYS A 180 13.08 3.09 -6.69
CA LYS A 180 13.89 3.76 -5.65
C LYS A 180 13.82 5.28 -5.82
N GLY A 181 13.89 5.99 -4.69
CA GLY A 181 14.00 7.46 -4.67
C GLY A 181 12.73 8.23 -4.98
N ILE A 182 11.58 7.55 -5.11
CA ILE A 182 10.27 8.20 -5.26
C ILE A 182 9.46 8.11 -3.97
N ARG A 183 8.55 9.06 -3.76
CA ARG A 183 7.46 8.97 -2.79
C ARG A 183 6.22 8.42 -3.47
N ASN A 184 5.32 7.80 -2.70
CA ASN A 184 4.16 7.07 -3.22
C ASN A 184 4.55 5.81 -4.04
N GLU A 185 5.66 5.19 -3.68
CA GLU A 185 6.20 3.96 -4.26
C GLU A 185 5.16 2.82 -4.24
N ASP A 186 4.33 2.79 -3.20
CA ASP A 186 3.23 1.82 -3.07
C ASP A 186 2.20 2.01 -4.20
N THR A 187 1.82 3.27 -4.51
CA THR A 187 0.88 3.56 -5.60
C THR A 187 1.42 3.09 -6.95
N ASP A 188 2.72 3.31 -7.21
CA ASP A 188 3.40 2.80 -8.40
C ASP A 188 3.38 1.27 -8.45
N TRP A 189 3.77 0.64 -7.35
CA TRP A 189 3.87 -0.81 -7.24
C TRP A 189 2.50 -1.49 -7.44
N ILE A 190 1.46 -0.96 -6.79
CA ILE A 190 0.08 -1.46 -6.93
C ILE A 190 -0.45 -1.28 -8.37
N ALA A 191 -0.14 -0.16 -9.03
CA ALA A 191 -0.51 0.03 -10.43
C ALA A 191 0.07 -1.09 -11.32
N ARG A 192 1.37 -1.42 -11.15
CA ARG A 192 2.02 -2.51 -11.90
C ARG A 192 1.46 -3.88 -11.53
N MET A 193 1.21 -4.14 -10.26
CA MET A 193 0.56 -5.36 -9.81
C MET A 193 -0.83 -5.55 -10.46
N LEU A 194 -1.66 -4.51 -10.50
CA LEU A 194 -2.97 -4.56 -11.14
C LEU A 194 -2.90 -4.79 -12.66
N ILE A 195 -1.80 -4.38 -13.31
CA ILE A 195 -1.58 -4.61 -14.74
C ILE A 195 -1.29 -6.09 -15.03
N CYS A 196 -0.53 -6.78 -14.18
CA CYS A 196 -0.04 -8.13 -14.44
C CYS A 196 -0.81 -9.25 -13.72
N ALA A 197 -1.44 -8.99 -12.58
CA ALA A 197 -2.19 -10.01 -11.85
C ALA A 197 -3.55 -10.30 -12.50
N GLU A 198 -3.93 -11.58 -12.59
CA GLU A 198 -5.19 -12.03 -13.19
C GLU A 198 -6.18 -12.59 -12.17
N ARG A 199 -5.69 -13.26 -11.12
CA ARG A 199 -6.51 -13.93 -10.11
C ARG A 199 -6.37 -13.27 -8.76
N PHE A 200 -7.47 -12.74 -8.25
CA PHE A 200 -7.55 -12.05 -6.98
C PHE A 200 -8.40 -12.83 -5.99
N GLU A 201 -8.01 -12.79 -4.72
CA GLU A 201 -8.76 -13.31 -3.61
C GLU A 201 -8.86 -12.29 -2.48
N TRP A 202 -9.85 -12.47 -1.63
CA TRP A 202 -10.07 -11.64 -0.45
C TRP A 202 -10.09 -12.48 0.81
N TYR A 203 -9.30 -12.06 1.81
CA TYR A 203 -9.38 -12.59 3.15
C TYR A 203 -10.20 -11.64 4.03
N ASP A 204 -11.33 -12.13 4.56
CA ASP A 204 -12.38 -11.32 5.17
C ASP A 204 -12.21 -11.02 6.67
N LYS A 205 -11.22 -11.67 7.33
CA LYS A 205 -10.94 -11.45 8.75
C LYS A 205 -9.77 -10.48 8.91
N PRO A 206 -9.98 -9.24 9.40
CA PRO A 206 -8.89 -8.30 9.60
C PRO A 206 -7.95 -8.80 10.71
N PHE A 207 -6.66 -8.76 10.44
CA PHE A 207 -5.61 -9.18 11.36
C PHE A 207 -4.44 -8.21 11.45
N TYR A 208 -4.19 -7.44 10.40
CA TYR A 208 -3.16 -6.42 10.35
C TYR A 208 -3.64 -5.16 11.09
N VAL A 209 -2.86 -4.69 12.06
CA VAL A 209 -3.16 -3.50 12.85
C VAL A 209 -2.19 -2.39 12.48
N TYR A 210 -2.69 -1.42 11.72
CA TYR A 210 -1.97 -0.22 11.34
C TYR A 210 -1.96 0.78 12.51
N ARG A 211 -0.78 1.11 13.02
CA ARG A 211 -0.59 2.04 14.14
C ARG A 211 -0.56 3.49 13.63
N LYS A 212 -1.31 4.36 14.31
CA LYS A 212 -1.34 5.82 14.09
C LYS A 212 -1.16 6.59 15.38
N GLY A 213 -0.85 7.89 15.27
CA GLY A 213 -0.75 8.80 16.41
C GLY A 213 0.51 8.60 17.23
N HIS A 214 1.62 8.23 16.59
CA HIS A 214 2.95 8.17 17.21
C HIS A 214 3.93 9.12 16.50
N GLU A 215 4.93 9.59 17.23
CA GLU A 215 5.82 10.68 16.79
C GLU A 215 6.75 10.29 15.64
N THR A 216 7.09 9.01 15.51
CA THR A 216 8.03 8.49 14.49
C THR A 216 7.40 8.16 13.14
N ALA A 217 6.07 8.33 12.99
CA ALA A 217 5.37 7.99 11.76
C ALA A 217 5.84 8.83 10.56
N GLN A 218 6.26 8.18 9.48
CA GLN A 218 6.65 8.87 8.23
C GLN A 218 5.53 9.72 7.63
N THR A 219 4.26 9.35 7.88
CA THR A 219 3.08 10.08 7.40
C THR A 219 2.90 11.45 8.05
N SER A 220 3.57 11.74 9.18
CA SER A 220 3.54 13.05 9.86
C SER A 220 4.50 14.09 9.24
N GLN A 221 5.32 13.71 8.27
CA GLN A 221 6.25 14.64 7.64
C GLN A 221 5.53 15.72 6.83
N LYS A 222 6.05 16.97 6.93
CA LYS A 222 5.53 18.08 6.13
C LYS A 222 5.63 17.77 4.63
N MET A 223 4.53 18.00 3.89
CA MET A 223 4.47 17.80 2.44
C MET A 223 5.53 18.65 1.73
N LYS A 224 6.27 18.02 0.80
CA LYS A 224 7.29 18.66 -0.03
C LYS A 224 6.95 18.50 -1.51
N TYR A 225 7.49 19.39 -2.35
CA TYR A 225 7.21 19.40 -3.79
C TYR A 225 7.48 18.05 -4.46
N TYR A 226 8.61 17.41 -4.19
CA TYR A 226 8.97 16.13 -4.82
C TYR A 226 7.90 15.05 -4.58
N MET A 227 7.26 15.00 -3.40
CA MET A 227 6.22 14.03 -3.07
C MET A 227 4.98 14.20 -3.98
N VAL A 228 4.61 15.45 -4.23
CA VAL A 228 3.48 15.79 -5.11
C VAL A 228 3.85 15.55 -6.57
N ASN A 229 5.08 15.86 -6.95
CA ASN A 229 5.60 15.65 -8.30
C ASN A 229 5.66 14.15 -8.65
N ASP A 230 6.11 13.30 -7.72
CA ASP A 230 6.18 11.86 -7.93
C ASP A 230 4.78 11.27 -8.15
N LEU A 231 3.80 11.65 -7.32
CA LEU A 231 2.41 11.20 -7.51
C LEU A 231 1.83 11.68 -8.85
N LYS A 232 2.13 12.92 -9.26
CA LYS A 232 1.76 13.43 -10.59
C LYS A 232 2.32 12.54 -11.70
N ASN A 233 3.62 12.24 -11.63
CA ASN A 233 4.29 11.45 -12.66
C ASN A 233 3.72 10.02 -12.73
N ILE A 234 3.45 9.40 -11.58
CA ILE A 234 2.78 8.09 -11.51
C ILE A 234 1.42 8.11 -12.21
N ILE A 235 0.58 9.11 -11.92
CA ILE A 235 -0.75 9.24 -12.53
C ILE A 235 -0.62 9.41 -14.05
N ILE A 236 0.27 10.27 -14.53
CA ILE A 236 0.48 10.51 -15.96
C ILE A 236 0.99 9.24 -16.65
N GLU A 237 2.04 8.62 -16.11
CA GLU A 237 2.66 7.41 -16.66
C GLU A 237 1.63 6.30 -16.84
N TYR A 238 0.88 5.98 -15.78
CA TYR A 238 -0.08 4.87 -15.83
C TYR A 238 -1.37 5.20 -16.58
N THR A 239 -1.75 6.45 -16.70
CA THR A 239 -2.84 6.86 -17.59
C THR A 239 -2.45 6.61 -19.05
N GLN A 240 -1.25 7.04 -19.45
CA GLN A 240 -0.72 6.82 -20.79
C GLN A 240 -0.48 5.33 -21.09
N TYR A 241 0.03 4.59 -20.11
CA TYR A 241 0.17 3.13 -20.24
C TYR A 241 -1.18 2.45 -20.48
N ALA A 242 -2.17 2.78 -19.68
CA ALA A 242 -3.51 2.20 -19.81
C ALA A 242 -4.15 2.52 -21.15
N GLU A 243 -3.98 3.74 -21.64
CA GLU A 243 -4.49 4.16 -22.96
C GLU A 243 -3.89 3.36 -24.11
N LYS A 244 -2.60 3.04 -24.00
CA LYS A 244 -1.85 2.37 -25.06
C LYS A 244 -1.95 0.84 -25.03
N TYR A 245 -1.99 0.24 -23.82
CA TYR A 245 -1.77 -1.20 -23.68
C TYR A 245 -2.92 -1.99 -23.05
N LEU A 246 -3.84 -1.34 -22.32
CA LEU A 246 -4.97 -2.05 -21.74
C LEU A 246 -6.17 -2.07 -22.70
N ASP A 247 -6.90 -3.20 -22.73
CA ASP A 247 -8.17 -3.28 -23.43
C ASP A 247 -9.18 -2.26 -22.89
N GLN A 248 -10.16 -1.88 -23.70
CA GLN A 248 -11.10 -0.80 -23.36
C GLN A 248 -11.86 -1.05 -22.06
N GLU A 249 -12.22 -2.29 -21.78
CA GLU A 249 -13.04 -2.62 -20.62
C GLU A 249 -12.23 -2.61 -19.32
N TYR A 250 -11.02 -3.17 -19.32
CA TYR A 250 -10.16 -3.11 -18.14
C TYR A 250 -9.58 -1.71 -17.92
N ARG A 251 -9.32 -0.95 -18.96
CA ARG A 251 -8.88 0.45 -18.90
C ARG A 251 -9.82 1.32 -18.06
N LYS A 252 -11.15 1.14 -18.20
CA LYS A 252 -12.14 1.89 -17.40
C LYS A 252 -11.98 1.62 -15.91
N VAL A 253 -11.77 0.35 -15.54
CA VAL A 253 -11.53 -0.06 -14.14
C VAL A 253 -10.19 0.49 -13.64
N PHE A 254 -9.16 0.44 -14.47
CA PHE A 254 -7.85 0.97 -14.13
C PHE A 254 -7.86 2.51 -13.99
N TYR A 255 -8.64 3.22 -14.80
CA TYR A 255 -8.88 4.66 -14.59
C TYR A 255 -9.64 4.95 -13.30
N ALA A 256 -10.57 4.09 -12.89
CA ALA A 256 -11.23 4.21 -11.60
C ALA A 256 -10.24 4.00 -10.42
N TYR A 257 -9.25 3.13 -10.57
CA TYR A 257 -8.13 3.03 -9.62
C TYR A 257 -7.32 4.34 -9.58
N LEU A 258 -6.92 4.89 -10.74
CA LEU A 258 -6.13 6.12 -10.82
C LEU A 258 -6.89 7.38 -10.36
N ALA A 259 -8.21 7.36 -10.38
CA ALA A 259 -9.05 8.48 -9.93
C ALA A 259 -8.86 8.80 -8.44
N TYR A 260 -8.58 7.80 -7.60
CA TYR A 260 -8.31 8.03 -6.17
C TYR A 260 -6.95 8.73 -5.93
N PRO A 261 -5.80 8.25 -6.44
CA PRO A 261 -4.54 8.98 -6.38
C PRO A 261 -4.63 10.39 -6.99
N PHE A 262 -5.41 10.57 -8.05
CA PHE A 262 -5.64 11.88 -8.65
C PHE A 262 -6.38 12.83 -7.68
N ALA A 263 -7.43 12.37 -7.01
CA ALA A 263 -8.13 13.16 -6.01
C ALA A 263 -7.21 13.52 -4.81
N VAL A 264 -6.36 12.59 -4.38
CA VAL A 264 -5.34 12.84 -3.34
C VAL A 264 -4.35 13.91 -3.83
N TRP A 265 -3.85 13.80 -5.05
CA TRP A 265 -2.95 14.77 -5.66
C TRP A 265 -3.56 16.17 -5.71
N MET A 266 -4.84 16.31 -6.07
CA MET A 266 -5.55 17.60 -6.10
C MET A 266 -5.43 18.34 -4.76
N GLY A 267 -5.61 17.63 -3.64
CA GLY A 267 -5.49 18.21 -2.31
C GLY A 267 -4.04 18.51 -1.91
N GLN A 268 -3.13 17.57 -2.18
CA GLN A 268 -1.70 17.70 -1.84
C GLN A 268 -1.02 18.86 -2.57
N ALA A 269 -1.41 19.13 -3.82
CA ALA A 269 -0.87 20.22 -4.63
C ALA A 269 -1.13 21.65 -4.03
N TYR A 270 -2.01 21.75 -3.04
CA TYR A 270 -2.26 22.99 -2.30
C TYR A 270 -1.65 23.00 -0.89
N LEU A 271 -1.06 21.88 -0.44
CA LEU A 271 -0.37 21.81 0.87
C LEU A 271 1.06 22.33 0.83
N ILE A 272 1.64 22.46 -0.35
CA ILE A 272 3.01 22.93 -0.57
C ILE A 272 3.05 24.41 -0.94
N GLU A 273 4.25 25.00 -0.95
CA GLU A 273 4.47 26.38 -1.38
C GLU A 273 3.97 26.61 -2.82
N GLN A 274 3.21 27.70 -3.01
CA GLN A 274 2.53 28.01 -4.26
C GLN A 274 3.45 28.84 -5.19
N ASN A 275 4.41 28.18 -5.84
CA ASN A 275 5.32 28.75 -6.84
C ASN A 275 4.83 28.50 -8.29
N GLU A 276 5.56 29.02 -9.28
CA GLU A 276 5.21 28.83 -10.70
C GLU A 276 5.23 27.36 -11.14
N GLN A 277 6.11 26.56 -10.56
CA GLN A 277 6.23 25.14 -10.91
C GLN A 277 4.95 24.36 -10.56
N ILE A 278 4.44 24.53 -9.34
CA ILE A 278 3.18 23.85 -8.95
C ILE A 278 1.95 24.44 -9.68
N LYS A 279 1.98 25.71 -10.06
CA LYS A 279 0.93 26.30 -10.89
C LYS A 279 0.88 25.61 -12.25
N ASN A 280 2.06 25.44 -12.89
CA ASN A 280 2.18 24.74 -14.16
C ASN A 280 1.72 23.26 -14.03
N ASP A 281 2.15 22.57 -12.98
CA ASP A 281 1.72 21.20 -12.73
C ASP A 281 0.18 21.08 -12.61
N ARG A 282 -0.48 22.06 -11.96
CA ARG A 282 -1.95 22.09 -11.91
C ARG A 282 -2.58 22.25 -13.30
N GLU A 283 -2.02 23.07 -14.15
CA GLU A 283 -2.52 23.22 -15.54
C GLU A 283 -2.35 21.92 -16.34
N ILE A 284 -1.22 21.23 -16.16
CA ILE A 284 -1.01 19.89 -16.75
C ILE A 284 -2.07 18.91 -16.22
N MET A 285 -2.23 18.83 -14.91
CA MET A 285 -3.12 17.86 -14.27
C MET A 285 -4.62 18.13 -14.47
N LYS A 286 -5.02 19.36 -14.78
CA LYS A 286 -6.39 19.66 -15.23
C LYS A 286 -6.81 18.83 -16.45
N LYS A 287 -5.85 18.49 -17.33
CA LYS A 287 -6.12 17.65 -18.51
C LYS A 287 -6.50 16.21 -18.12
N TYR A 288 -6.10 15.76 -16.92
CA TYR A 288 -6.41 14.44 -16.37
C TYR A 288 -7.65 14.44 -15.46
N ALA A 289 -8.33 15.59 -15.32
CA ALA A 289 -9.52 15.70 -14.45
C ALA A 289 -10.69 14.80 -14.90
N TYR A 290 -10.67 14.31 -16.14
CA TYR A 290 -11.61 13.32 -16.64
C TYR A 290 -11.54 11.99 -15.86
N LEU A 291 -10.41 11.68 -15.21
CA LEU A 291 -10.30 10.50 -14.34
C LEU A 291 -11.38 10.50 -13.25
N LEU A 292 -11.79 11.68 -12.77
CA LEU A 292 -12.88 11.79 -11.78
C LEU A 292 -14.21 11.25 -12.29
N THR A 293 -14.41 11.14 -13.61
CA THR A 293 -15.66 10.57 -14.17
C THR A 293 -15.74 9.05 -14.00
N TYR A 294 -14.62 8.38 -13.68
CA TYR A 294 -14.57 6.96 -13.34
C TYR A 294 -14.77 6.76 -11.84
N ASP A 295 -15.85 7.31 -11.30
CA ASP A 295 -16.14 7.58 -9.89
C ASP A 295 -16.83 6.42 -9.14
N ILE A 296 -16.53 5.18 -9.51
CA ILE A 296 -17.08 3.99 -8.83
C ILE A 296 -16.58 3.84 -7.38
N ASN A 297 -15.45 4.47 -7.02
CA ASN A 297 -14.99 4.54 -5.64
C ASN A 297 -15.83 5.56 -4.86
N PRO A 298 -16.38 5.22 -3.66
CA PRO A 298 -17.25 6.12 -2.90
C PRO A 298 -16.62 7.50 -2.58
N ALA A 299 -15.33 7.52 -2.24
CA ALA A 299 -14.62 8.78 -1.95
C ALA A 299 -14.46 9.62 -3.22
N VAL A 300 -14.09 8.99 -4.36
CA VAL A 300 -13.97 9.67 -5.66
C VAL A 300 -15.34 10.19 -6.12
N HIS A 301 -16.41 9.42 -5.92
CA HIS A 301 -17.77 9.87 -6.25
C HIS A 301 -18.13 11.18 -5.55
N LEU A 302 -17.83 11.29 -4.25
CA LEU A 302 -18.04 12.53 -3.53
C LEU A 302 -17.19 13.68 -4.10
N VAL A 303 -15.92 13.44 -4.38
CA VAL A 303 -15.02 14.45 -4.99
C VAL A 303 -15.52 14.88 -6.37
N HIS A 304 -15.96 13.94 -7.21
CA HIS A 304 -16.49 14.24 -8.54
C HIS A 304 -17.76 15.12 -8.47
N ARG A 305 -18.68 14.84 -7.54
CA ARG A 305 -19.88 15.69 -7.34
C ARG A 305 -19.49 17.12 -6.95
N VAL A 306 -18.55 17.28 -6.03
CA VAL A 306 -18.05 18.62 -5.63
C VAL A 306 -17.35 19.31 -6.81
N TYR A 307 -16.51 18.57 -7.56
CA TYR A 307 -15.81 19.07 -8.73
C TYR A 307 -16.76 19.60 -9.82
N ARG A 308 -17.87 18.91 -10.07
CA ARG A 308 -18.87 19.33 -11.07
C ARG A 308 -19.52 20.68 -10.74
N ILE A 309 -19.61 21.03 -9.44
CA ILE A 309 -20.25 22.28 -8.97
C ILE A 309 -19.21 23.40 -8.83
N LEU A 310 -18.05 23.09 -8.24
CA LEU A 310 -17.07 24.09 -7.80
C LEU A 310 -15.82 24.18 -8.71
N GLY A 311 -15.68 23.26 -9.66
CA GLY A 311 -14.52 23.19 -10.52
C GLY A 311 -13.24 22.77 -9.80
N PHE A 312 -12.13 22.72 -10.53
CA PHE A 312 -10.86 22.19 -10.08
C PHE A 312 -10.29 22.92 -8.84
N GLY A 313 -10.22 24.25 -8.89
CA GLY A 313 -9.51 25.03 -7.88
C GLY A 313 -10.15 24.98 -6.49
N LEU A 314 -11.49 25.15 -6.40
CA LEU A 314 -12.19 25.12 -5.12
C LEU A 314 -12.26 23.70 -4.56
N THR A 315 -12.51 22.69 -5.40
CA THR A 315 -12.47 21.28 -4.96
C THR A 315 -11.10 20.92 -4.38
N SER A 316 -10.01 21.31 -5.03
CA SER A 316 -8.66 21.06 -4.53
C SER A 316 -8.39 21.72 -3.17
N ARG A 317 -8.90 22.95 -2.94
CA ARG A 317 -8.77 23.62 -1.64
C ARG A 317 -9.57 22.92 -0.54
N ILE A 318 -10.76 22.41 -0.84
CA ILE A 318 -11.57 21.62 0.11
C ILE A 318 -10.82 20.33 0.45
N LEU A 319 -10.27 19.61 -0.53
CA LEU A 319 -9.46 18.42 -0.30
C LEU A 319 -8.20 18.73 0.52
N MET A 320 -7.53 19.85 0.27
CA MET A 320 -6.40 20.31 1.09
C MET A 320 -6.80 20.47 2.57
N LEU A 321 -7.95 21.13 2.84
CA LEU A 321 -8.44 21.32 4.22
C LEU A 321 -8.77 19.98 4.88
N TYR A 322 -9.37 19.05 4.15
CA TYR A 322 -9.63 17.69 4.62
C TYR A 322 -8.34 16.95 4.98
N ILE A 323 -7.34 16.96 4.09
CA ILE A 323 -6.03 16.32 4.34
C ILE A 323 -5.35 16.93 5.57
N LYS A 324 -5.36 18.27 5.71
CA LYS A 324 -4.82 18.94 6.91
C LYS A 324 -5.48 18.42 8.19
N LYS A 325 -6.79 18.31 8.20
CA LYS A 325 -7.54 17.84 9.38
C LYS A 325 -7.25 16.37 9.71
N VAL A 326 -7.03 15.52 8.70
CA VAL A 326 -6.87 14.06 8.92
C VAL A 326 -5.43 13.67 9.27
N TYR A 327 -4.43 14.38 8.74
CA TYR A 327 -3.03 13.97 8.82
C TYR A 327 -2.13 14.94 9.62
N TYR A 328 -2.58 16.19 9.85
CA TYR A 328 -1.73 17.23 10.48
C TYR A 328 -2.42 17.96 11.65
N SER A 329 -3.57 17.48 12.14
CA SER A 329 -4.26 18.01 13.34
C SER A 329 -4.05 17.16 14.56
#